data_a195b4a996a6a1eba43de1c01abb2ffc
#
_entry.id   a195b4a996a6a1eba43de1c01abb2ffc
#
_cell.length_a   1.000
_cell.length_b   1.000
_cell.length_c   1.000
_cell.angle_alpha   90.00
_cell.angle_beta   90.00
_cell.angle_gamma   90.00
#
_symmetry.space_group_name_H-M   'P 1'
#
loop_
_entity.id
_entity.type
_entity.pdbx_description
1 polymer ?
#
loop_
_entity_poly.entity_id
_entity_poly.type
_entity_poly.pdbx_seq_one_letter_code
_entity_poly.pdbx_strand_id
1 'polypeptide(L)'
;GFVLAALLVVCGFMFGPPADEGKIEPISSGSLGAYLVGATLIVLTSFHADAAIIVFGVVVAGTLFVAWRAPAAAGAIGAAAALVFVVFAEWAVRGNPDMLVLPGGPLPGIGPATTDGSVTLHLISAAIFAVGFGAAGFLAQGRSASAIIPVVWSAASVFTPLALLVALYARIAHLDRSIPFAILAVILAAAFGAATETLARRATRPGLPISIALFATGALGALALALTFALEKGWLTIALALMSMGTAWISMQRPIPFLRSLAAILAGIVVLRIGYEPRIVGDAVGATPVFNWLLWGYGIPALSFWTGSYFLRRRGDDAPLRTVESAAILFTVLLAFMEIRHAMNGGNVYSDSS
;
A
#
# COMPACT_ATOMS: atom_id res chain seq x y z
N GLY A 1 13.38 31.23 -15.76
CA GLY A 1 14.48 30.25 -15.57
C GLY A 1 13.99 28.80 -15.60
N PHE A 2 12.99 28.45 -14.81
CA PHE A 2 12.54 27.05 -14.66
C PHE A 2 12.08 26.41 -15.99
N VAL A 3 11.26 27.10 -16.78
CA VAL A 3 10.76 26.59 -18.07
C VAL A 3 11.89 26.38 -19.07
N LEU A 4 12.83 27.34 -19.16
CA LEU A 4 13.98 27.24 -20.08
C LEU A 4 14.89 26.08 -19.71
N ALA A 5 15.15 25.86 -18.41
CA ALA A 5 15.94 24.76 -17.93
C ALA A 5 15.22 23.41 -18.18
N ALA A 6 13.89 23.34 -17.98
CA ALA A 6 13.11 22.15 -18.30
C ALA A 6 13.18 21.82 -19.81
N LEU A 7 13.08 22.81 -20.68
CA LEU A 7 13.25 22.63 -22.13
C LEU A 7 14.63 22.10 -22.49
N LEU A 8 15.70 22.64 -21.87
CA LEU A 8 17.07 22.17 -22.11
C LEU A 8 17.26 20.73 -21.68
N VAL A 9 16.67 20.32 -20.54
CA VAL A 9 16.70 18.93 -20.07
C VAL A 9 15.96 18.02 -21.06
N VAL A 10 14.75 18.38 -21.48
CA VAL A 10 13.99 17.62 -22.48
C VAL A 10 14.74 17.53 -23.81
N CYS A 11 15.34 18.64 -24.30
CA CYS A 11 16.17 18.63 -25.50
C CYS A 11 17.39 17.72 -25.34
N GLY A 12 18.06 17.72 -24.18
CA GLY A 12 19.17 16.82 -23.88
C GLY A 12 18.77 15.35 -23.97
N PHE A 13 17.57 14.99 -23.48
CA PHE A 13 17.05 13.62 -23.60
C PHE A 13 16.65 13.24 -25.03
N MET A 14 16.19 14.20 -25.83
CA MET A 14 15.73 13.91 -27.19
C MET A 14 16.85 13.89 -28.22
N PHE A 15 17.88 14.71 -28.02
CA PHE A 15 18.93 14.97 -29.02
C PHE A 15 20.35 14.71 -28.47
N GLY A 16 20.49 14.34 -27.20
CA GLY A 16 21.78 14.00 -26.60
C GLY A 16 22.31 12.64 -27.06
N PRO A 17 23.57 12.31 -26.71
CA PRO A 17 24.17 11.03 -27.03
C PRO A 17 23.32 9.89 -26.44
N PRO A 18 23.20 8.75 -27.15
CA PRO A 18 22.45 7.62 -26.65
C PRO A 18 23.09 7.07 -25.37
N ALA A 19 22.28 6.87 -24.33
CA ALA A 19 22.71 6.17 -23.15
C ALA A 19 22.93 4.68 -23.40
N ASP A 20 23.74 4.03 -22.56
CA ASP A 20 23.94 2.58 -22.63
C ASP A 20 22.61 1.84 -22.53
N GLU A 21 22.38 0.90 -23.45
CA GLU A 21 21.14 0.12 -23.48
C GLU A 21 20.91 -0.65 -22.17
N GLY A 22 19.73 -0.46 -21.58
CA GLY A 22 19.29 -1.20 -20.41
C GLY A 22 19.86 -0.75 -19.07
N LYS A 23 20.67 0.32 -19.03
CA LYS A 23 21.15 0.92 -17.77
C LYS A 23 20.33 2.12 -17.38
N ILE A 24 20.09 2.25 -16.06
CA ILE A 24 19.53 3.48 -15.47
C ILE A 24 20.69 4.43 -15.20
N GLU A 25 20.58 5.65 -15.74
CA GLU A 25 21.58 6.68 -15.61
C GLU A 25 21.25 7.62 -14.45
N PRO A 26 22.13 7.74 -13.43
CA PRO A 26 21.86 8.58 -12.26
C PRO A 26 21.70 10.06 -12.57
N ILE A 27 22.47 10.61 -13.53
CA ILE A 27 22.44 12.02 -13.90
C ILE A 27 21.09 12.36 -14.55
N SER A 28 20.66 11.56 -15.53
CA SER A 28 19.38 11.71 -16.20
C SER A 28 18.21 11.58 -15.23
N SER A 29 18.22 10.57 -14.39
CA SER A 29 17.19 10.37 -13.37
C SER A 29 17.21 11.47 -12.31
N GLY A 30 18.38 11.92 -11.90
CA GLY A 30 18.57 12.97 -10.90
C GLY A 30 18.13 14.35 -11.40
N SER A 31 18.39 14.68 -12.67
CA SER A 31 17.94 15.95 -13.25
C SER A 31 16.42 16.06 -13.27
N LEU A 32 15.71 15.03 -13.70
CA LEU A 32 14.25 14.97 -13.62
C LEU A 32 13.75 14.96 -12.17
N GLY A 33 14.45 14.24 -11.29
CA GLY A 33 14.16 14.23 -9.85
C GLY A 33 14.23 15.63 -9.23
N ALA A 34 15.20 16.45 -9.61
CA ALA A 34 15.33 17.82 -9.13
C ALA A 34 14.13 18.69 -9.51
N TYR A 35 13.60 18.54 -10.74
CA TYR A 35 12.39 19.24 -11.17
C TYR A 35 11.16 18.77 -10.38
N LEU A 36 11.04 17.48 -10.14
CA LEU A 36 9.96 16.91 -9.33
C LEU A 36 10.01 17.45 -7.89
N VAL A 37 11.19 17.49 -7.27
CA VAL A 37 11.38 18.08 -5.92
C VAL A 37 11.00 19.57 -5.93
N GLY A 38 11.46 20.35 -6.92
CA GLY A 38 11.11 21.75 -7.06
C GLY A 38 9.60 21.96 -7.19
N ALA A 39 8.93 21.17 -8.02
CA ALA A 39 7.47 21.22 -8.17
C ALA A 39 6.73 20.81 -6.89
N THR A 40 7.22 19.78 -6.18
CA THR A 40 6.70 19.36 -4.88
C THR A 40 6.80 20.50 -3.86
N LEU A 41 7.95 21.14 -3.74
CA LEU A 41 8.14 22.26 -2.82
C LEU A 41 7.20 23.43 -3.13
N ILE A 42 6.94 23.71 -4.41
CA ILE A 42 5.95 24.73 -4.81
C ILE A 42 4.55 24.35 -4.30
N VAL A 43 4.13 23.08 -4.42
CA VAL A 43 2.84 22.63 -3.89
C VAL A 43 2.77 22.79 -2.37
N LEU A 44 3.78 22.31 -1.65
CA LEU A 44 3.81 22.36 -0.20
C LEU A 44 3.85 23.79 0.35
N THR A 45 4.64 24.68 -0.26
CA THR A 45 4.78 26.08 0.19
C THR A 45 3.61 26.97 -0.23
N SER A 46 2.86 26.60 -1.27
CA SER A 46 1.65 27.29 -1.69
C SER A 46 0.37 26.76 -1.04
N PHE A 47 0.50 25.93 0.02
CA PHE A 47 -0.62 25.32 0.71
C PHE A 47 -1.57 24.56 -0.23
N HIS A 48 -1.01 23.84 -1.21
CA HIS A 48 -1.76 23.08 -2.23
C HIS A 48 -2.63 23.95 -3.17
N ALA A 49 -2.22 25.17 -3.48
CA ALA A 49 -2.93 25.99 -4.44
C ALA A 49 -3.15 25.24 -5.77
N ASP A 50 -4.32 25.42 -6.38
CA ASP A 50 -4.73 24.71 -7.60
C ASP A 50 -3.72 24.84 -8.74
N ALA A 51 -3.17 26.03 -8.94
CA ALA A 51 -2.13 26.26 -9.97
C ALA A 51 -0.85 25.42 -9.70
N ALA A 52 -0.46 25.26 -8.43
CA ALA A 52 0.71 24.48 -8.08
C ALA A 52 0.50 22.98 -8.32
N ILE A 53 -0.69 22.45 -8.02
CA ILE A 53 -1.07 21.06 -8.32
C ILE A 53 -1.06 20.81 -9.83
N ILE A 54 -1.56 21.74 -10.65
CA ILE A 54 -1.52 21.62 -12.11
C ILE A 54 -0.07 21.59 -12.62
N VAL A 55 0.78 22.52 -12.15
CA VAL A 55 2.21 22.53 -12.52
C VAL A 55 2.90 21.25 -12.12
N PHE A 56 2.66 20.77 -10.90
CA PHE A 56 3.19 19.50 -10.44
C PHE A 56 2.73 18.33 -11.33
N GLY A 57 1.45 18.29 -11.69
CA GLY A 57 0.89 17.29 -12.60
C GLY A 57 1.58 17.29 -13.97
N VAL A 58 1.84 18.48 -14.54
CA VAL A 58 2.57 18.61 -15.81
C VAL A 58 4.00 18.10 -15.69
N VAL A 59 4.70 18.40 -14.59
CA VAL A 59 6.08 17.92 -14.36
C VAL A 59 6.11 16.41 -14.18
N VAL A 60 5.15 15.81 -13.45
CA VAL A 60 5.02 14.34 -13.31
C VAL A 60 4.75 13.69 -14.67
N ALA A 61 3.78 14.20 -15.43
CA ALA A 61 3.45 13.67 -16.75
C ALA A 61 4.64 13.79 -17.72
N GLY A 62 5.33 14.93 -17.71
CA GLY A 62 6.55 15.14 -18.49
C GLY A 62 7.66 14.15 -18.12
N THR A 63 7.84 13.90 -16.82
CA THR A 63 8.81 12.91 -16.33
C THR A 63 8.49 11.50 -16.81
N LEU A 64 7.23 11.08 -16.71
CA LEU A 64 6.77 9.76 -17.20
C LEU A 64 6.97 9.67 -18.72
N PHE A 65 6.65 10.71 -19.47
CA PHE A 65 6.85 10.76 -20.93
C PHE A 65 8.35 10.65 -21.31
N VAL A 66 9.23 11.43 -20.66
CA VAL A 66 10.67 11.38 -20.91
C VAL A 66 11.23 10.01 -20.58
N ALA A 67 10.91 9.46 -19.41
CA ALA A 67 11.35 8.11 -19.00
C ALA A 67 10.80 7.00 -19.92
N TRP A 68 9.62 7.22 -20.51
CA TRP A 68 9.06 6.33 -21.52
C TRP A 68 9.85 6.33 -22.82
N ARG A 69 10.36 7.50 -23.25
CA ARG A 69 11.16 7.68 -24.47
C ARG A 69 12.63 7.36 -24.24
N ALA A 70 13.15 7.68 -23.07
CA ALA A 70 14.54 7.48 -22.67
C ALA A 70 14.62 6.54 -21.44
N PRO A 71 14.72 5.23 -21.64
CA PRO A 71 14.73 4.24 -20.53
C PRO A 71 15.84 4.45 -19.49
N ALA A 72 16.94 5.14 -19.86
CA ALA A 72 18.00 5.52 -18.94
C ALA A 72 17.51 6.42 -17.79
N ALA A 73 16.45 7.21 -18.02
CA ALA A 73 15.83 8.05 -16.98
C ALA A 73 14.80 7.33 -16.10
N ALA A 74 14.68 6.00 -16.20
CA ALA A 74 13.66 5.23 -15.46
C ALA A 74 13.75 5.38 -13.94
N GLY A 75 14.90 5.74 -13.37
CA GLY A 75 15.03 6.06 -11.94
C GLY A 75 14.13 7.21 -11.48
N ALA A 76 13.84 8.18 -12.36
CA ALA A 76 12.95 9.31 -12.06
C ALA A 76 11.49 8.88 -11.84
N ILE A 77 11.07 7.70 -12.34
CA ILE A 77 9.72 7.15 -12.14
C ILE A 77 9.48 6.85 -10.66
N GLY A 78 10.47 6.23 -10.00
CA GLY A 78 10.41 5.98 -8.56
C GLY A 78 10.33 7.27 -7.74
N ALA A 79 11.12 8.28 -8.13
CA ALA A 79 11.06 9.61 -7.52
C ALA A 79 9.68 10.28 -7.74
N ALA A 80 9.13 10.22 -8.96
CA ALA A 80 7.81 10.75 -9.26
C ALA A 80 6.72 10.07 -8.41
N ALA A 81 6.73 8.74 -8.31
CA ALA A 81 5.80 7.98 -7.49
C ALA A 81 5.88 8.37 -6.01
N ALA A 82 7.10 8.46 -5.45
CA ALA A 82 7.34 8.85 -4.08
C ALA A 82 6.86 10.29 -3.79
N LEU A 83 7.15 11.24 -4.69
CA LEU A 83 6.77 12.64 -4.50
C LEU A 83 5.27 12.87 -4.70
N VAL A 84 4.62 12.14 -5.60
CA VAL A 84 3.15 12.11 -5.68
C VAL A 84 2.57 11.64 -4.34
N PHE A 85 3.10 10.55 -3.76
CA PHE A 85 2.66 10.11 -2.45
C PHE A 85 2.89 11.18 -1.36
N VAL A 86 4.06 11.82 -1.31
CA VAL A 86 4.38 12.89 -0.33
C VAL A 86 3.38 14.03 -0.42
N VAL A 87 3.07 14.52 -1.63
CA VAL A 87 2.09 15.61 -1.84
C VAL A 87 0.71 15.23 -1.29
N PHE A 88 0.22 14.04 -1.63
CA PHE A 88 -1.12 13.62 -1.20
C PHE A 88 -1.18 13.20 0.28
N ALA A 89 -0.12 12.62 0.82
CA ALA A 89 -0.03 12.29 2.24
C ALA A 89 0.00 13.55 3.10
N GLU A 90 0.78 14.55 2.70
CA GLU A 90 0.84 15.84 3.38
C GLU A 90 -0.52 16.55 3.34
N TRP A 91 -1.18 16.56 2.19
CA TRP A 91 -2.54 17.10 2.06
C TRP A 91 -3.55 16.38 2.96
N ALA A 92 -3.44 15.05 3.09
CA ALA A 92 -4.29 14.27 3.97
C ALA A 92 -4.08 14.62 5.44
N VAL A 93 -2.82 14.73 5.88
CA VAL A 93 -2.46 15.06 7.26
C VAL A 93 -2.89 16.50 7.62
N ARG A 94 -2.69 17.48 6.73
CA ARG A 94 -3.14 18.86 6.95
C ARG A 94 -4.65 18.96 7.16
N GLY A 95 -5.43 18.16 6.44
CA GLY A 95 -6.87 18.16 6.59
C GLY A 95 -7.39 17.46 7.82
N ASN A 96 -6.53 16.75 8.55
CA ASN A 96 -6.87 15.98 9.73
C ASN A 96 -5.86 16.30 10.85
N PRO A 97 -5.94 17.48 11.49
CA PRO A 97 -4.98 17.88 12.51
C PRO A 97 -4.94 16.91 13.70
N ASP A 98 -6.04 16.18 13.95
CA ASP A 98 -6.11 15.18 15.03
C ASP A 98 -5.15 14.00 14.81
N MET A 99 -4.72 13.74 13.58
CA MET A 99 -3.67 12.74 13.31
C MET A 99 -2.27 13.16 13.80
N LEU A 100 -2.08 14.44 14.08
CA LEU A 100 -0.82 15.02 14.57
C LEU A 100 -0.80 15.21 16.09
N VAL A 101 -1.84 14.76 16.78
CA VAL A 101 -1.91 14.81 18.25
C VAL A 101 -1.17 13.60 18.82
N LEU A 102 -0.01 13.84 19.44
CA LEU A 102 0.73 12.83 20.19
C LEU A 102 0.12 12.61 21.58
N PRO A 103 0.46 11.50 22.29
CA PRO A 103 0.02 11.27 23.68
C PRO A 103 0.52 12.31 24.71
N GLY A 104 0.74 13.50 24.37
CA GLY A 104 1.15 14.64 25.19
C GLY A 104 0.52 15.94 24.74
N GLY A 105 -0.40 15.88 23.77
CA GLY A 105 -1.05 17.03 23.19
C GLY A 105 -0.57 17.38 21.77
N PRO A 106 -1.13 18.43 21.16
CA PRO A 106 -0.77 18.84 19.81
C PRO A 106 0.70 19.28 19.74
N LEU A 107 1.36 18.96 18.64
CA LEU A 107 2.76 19.37 18.41
C LEU A 107 2.84 20.91 18.40
N PRO A 108 3.74 21.51 19.20
CA PRO A 108 3.89 22.97 19.25
C PRO A 108 4.22 23.52 17.85
N GLY A 109 3.49 24.54 17.42
CA GLY A 109 3.70 25.21 16.13
C GLY A 109 3.00 24.56 14.92
N ILE A 110 2.30 23.46 15.10
CA ILE A 110 1.46 22.87 14.06
C ILE A 110 0.00 23.22 14.40
N GLY A 111 -0.47 24.36 13.88
CA GLY A 111 -1.90 24.70 13.89
C GLY A 111 -2.64 24.01 12.73
N PRO A 112 -3.98 24.02 12.74
CA PRO A 112 -4.77 23.56 11.60
C PRO A 112 -4.40 24.42 10.39
N ALA A 113 -3.67 23.82 9.46
CA ALA A 113 -3.26 24.51 8.24
C ALA A 113 -4.43 24.48 7.26
N THR A 114 -4.87 25.67 6.86
CA THR A 114 -5.81 25.82 5.75
C THR A 114 -5.17 25.30 4.46
N THR A 115 -5.91 24.56 3.66
CA THR A 115 -5.50 24.19 2.30
C THR A 115 -6.19 25.12 1.32
N ASP A 116 -5.45 25.82 0.47
CA ASP A 116 -6.00 26.74 -0.52
C ASP A 116 -6.51 26.02 -1.78
N GLY A 117 -6.23 24.72 -1.91
CA GLY A 117 -6.59 23.91 -3.07
C GLY A 117 -7.98 23.29 -2.98
N SER A 118 -8.63 23.17 -4.14
CA SER A 118 -9.95 22.52 -4.23
C SER A 118 -9.85 21.00 -4.07
N VAL A 119 -10.71 20.41 -3.26
CA VAL A 119 -10.81 18.94 -3.09
C VAL A 119 -11.05 18.25 -4.43
N THR A 120 -11.88 18.84 -5.28
CA THR A 120 -12.20 18.29 -6.62
C THR A 120 -10.96 18.17 -7.49
N LEU A 121 -10.07 19.18 -7.52
CA LEU A 121 -8.83 19.11 -8.31
C LEU A 121 -7.90 18.02 -7.77
N HIS A 122 -7.78 17.85 -6.45
CA HIS A 122 -6.99 16.79 -5.86
C HIS A 122 -7.53 15.40 -6.24
N LEU A 123 -8.86 15.21 -6.21
CA LEU A 123 -9.48 13.94 -6.65
C LEU A 123 -9.21 13.63 -8.12
N ILE A 124 -9.38 14.64 -8.99
CA ILE A 124 -9.11 14.49 -10.42
C ILE A 124 -7.62 14.17 -10.65
N SER A 125 -6.71 14.91 -10.00
CA SER A 125 -5.27 14.68 -10.11
C SER A 125 -4.87 13.30 -9.60
N ALA A 126 -5.42 12.84 -8.47
CA ALA A 126 -5.18 11.50 -7.95
C ALA A 126 -5.65 10.43 -8.93
N ALA A 127 -6.82 10.58 -9.54
CA ALA A 127 -7.33 9.66 -10.55
C ALA A 127 -6.42 9.63 -11.79
N ILE A 128 -5.99 10.79 -12.28
CA ILE A 128 -5.06 10.90 -13.41
C ILE A 128 -3.72 10.21 -13.08
N PHE A 129 -3.15 10.45 -11.90
CA PHE A 129 -1.91 9.79 -11.49
C PHE A 129 -2.08 8.29 -11.34
N ALA A 130 -3.15 7.82 -10.68
CA ALA A 130 -3.42 6.40 -10.51
C ALA A 130 -3.54 5.67 -11.87
N VAL A 131 -4.30 6.24 -12.80
CA VAL A 131 -4.45 5.70 -14.15
C VAL A 131 -3.15 5.83 -14.95
N GLY A 132 -2.49 6.99 -14.89
CA GLY A 132 -1.25 7.26 -15.63
C GLY A 132 -0.12 6.31 -15.23
N PHE A 133 0.17 6.18 -13.94
CA PHE A 133 1.17 5.23 -13.46
C PHE A 133 0.75 3.77 -13.71
N GLY A 134 -0.53 3.44 -13.44
CA GLY A 134 -1.07 2.11 -13.65
C GLY A 134 -0.93 1.66 -15.10
N ALA A 135 -1.40 2.46 -16.04
CA ALA A 135 -1.33 2.15 -17.47
C ALA A 135 0.12 2.12 -17.97
N ALA A 136 0.93 3.13 -17.63
CA ALA A 136 2.32 3.20 -18.09
C ALA A 136 3.13 1.99 -17.61
N GLY A 137 3.00 1.58 -16.36
CA GLY A 137 3.72 0.42 -15.82
C GLY A 137 3.29 -0.91 -16.45
N PHE A 138 2.01 -1.10 -16.74
CA PHE A 138 1.51 -2.27 -17.46
C PHE A 138 2.02 -2.32 -18.91
N LEU A 139 2.02 -1.18 -19.61
CA LEU A 139 2.45 -1.07 -21.01
C LEU A 139 3.98 -1.11 -21.18
N ALA A 140 4.75 -0.75 -20.16
CA ALA A 140 6.21 -0.77 -20.19
C ALA A 140 6.78 -2.20 -20.23
N GLN A 141 5.97 -3.21 -19.93
CA GLN A 141 6.41 -4.59 -19.88
C GLN A 141 6.87 -5.10 -21.26
N GLY A 142 8.11 -5.59 -21.29
CA GLY A 142 8.71 -6.15 -22.52
C GLY A 142 9.32 -5.14 -23.48
N ARG A 143 9.48 -3.89 -23.09
CA ARG A 143 10.09 -2.82 -23.90
C ARG A 143 11.60 -2.65 -23.68
N SER A 144 12.18 -3.30 -22.69
CA SER A 144 13.59 -3.19 -22.34
C SER A 144 14.28 -4.55 -22.31
N ALA A 145 15.55 -4.57 -22.72
CA ALA A 145 16.43 -5.73 -22.54
C ALA A 145 16.88 -5.89 -21.07
N SER A 146 16.81 -4.85 -20.26
CA SER A 146 17.13 -4.89 -18.83
C SER A 146 15.94 -5.30 -17.99
N ALA A 147 16.17 -6.13 -16.98
CA ALA A 147 15.14 -6.55 -16.03
C ALA A 147 14.70 -5.44 -15.07
N ILE A 148 15.57 -4.48 -14.75
CA ILE A 148 15.29 -3.45 -13.73
C ILE A 148 14.27 -2.42 -14.18
N ILE A 149 14.29 -2.04 -15.45
CA ILE A 149 13.41 -0.98 -15.98
C ILE A 149 11.93 -1.37 -15.90
N PRO A 150 11.46 -2.53 -16.42
CA PRO A 150 10.06 -2.94 -16.26
C PRO A 150 9.68 -3.18 -14.80
N VAL A 151 10.61 -3.56 -13.94
CA VAL A 151 10.34 -3.72 -12.49
C VAL A 151 10.08 -2.36 -11.83
N VAL A 152 10.86 -1.33 -12.12
CA VAL A 152 10.64 0.04 -11.61
C VAL A 152 9.27 0.57 -12.07
N TRP A 153 8.93 0.38 -13.35
CA TRP A 153 7.61 0.74 -13.87
C TRP A 153 6.46 -0.01 -13.17
N SER A 154 6.63 -1.32 -12.94
CA SER A 154 5.63 -2.12 -12.24
C SER A 154 5.47 -1.71 -10.78
N ALA A 155 6.58 -1.44 -10.09
CA ALA A 155 6.54 -0.96 -8.71
C ALA A 155 5.77 0.36 -8.61
N ALA A 156 6.11 1.35 -9.44
CA ALA A 156 5.38 2.63 -9.46
C ALA A 156 3.90 2.47 -9.84
N SER A 157 3.60 1.57 -10.80
CA SER A 157 2.23 1.24 -11.24
C SER A 157 1.36 0.65 -10.14
N VAL A 158 1.94 -0.11 -9.23
CA VAL A 158 1.22 -0.76 -8.12
C VAL A 158 1.16 0.16 -6.90
N PHE A 159 2.30 0.69 -6.47
CA PHE A 159 2.37 1.46 -5.22
C PHE A 159 1.71 2.84 -5.31
N THR A 160 1.79 3.53 -6.46
CA THR A 160 1.17 4.87 -6.57
C THR A 160 -0.35 4.84 -6.41
N PRO A 161 -1.13 4.00 -7.13
CA PRO A 161 -2.57 3.94 -6.91
C PRO A 161 -2.97 3.49 -5.50
N LEU A 162 -2.24 2.54 -4.90
CA LEU A 162 -2.49 2.09 -3.53
C LEU A 162 -2.24 3.20 -2.52
N ALA A 163 -1.12 3.91 -2.65
CA ALA A 163 -0.75 5.01 -1.76
C ALA A 163 -1.74 6.18 -1.87
N LEU A 164 -2.15 6.53 -3.10
CA LEU A 164 -3.16 7.56 -3.34
C LEU A 164 -4.52 7.16 -2.73
N LEU A 165 -4.93 5.91 -2.89
CA LEU A 165 -6.18 5.42 -2.30
C LEU A 165 -6.19 5.56 -0.77
N VAL A 166 -5.07 5.24 -0.11
CA VAL A 166 -4.90 5.40 1.34
C VAL A 166 -4.92 6.88 1.74
N ALA A 167 -4.20 7.74 1.01
CA ALA A 167 -4.15 9.17 1.30
C ALA A 167 -5.54 9.83 1.14
N LEU A 168 -6.27 9.49 0.08
CA LEU A 168 -7.64 9.97 -0.14
C LEU A 168 -8.61 9.44 0.94
N TYR A 169 -8.49 8.17 1.32
CA TYR A 169 -9.28 7.60 2.40
C TYR A 169 -9.04 8.32 3.73
N ALA A 170 -7.78 8.57 4.06
CA ALA A 170 -7.42 9.32 5.26
C ALA A 170 -7.98 10.75 5.22
N ARG A 171 -7.93 11.44 4.08
CA ARG A 171 -8.39 12.80 3.92
C ARG A 171 -9.91 12.95 3.96
N ILE A 172 -10.64 12.05 3.29
CA ILE A 172 -12.08 12.20 3.02
C ILE A 172 -12.93 11.40 4.01
N ALA A 173 -12.51 10.18 4.33
CA ALA A 173 -13.22 9.30 5.24
C ALA A 173 -12.68 9.36 6.67
N HIS A 174 -11.66 10.18 6.96
CA HIS A 174 -11.06 10.34 8.28
C HIS A 174 -10.68 9.01 8.96
N LEU A 175 -10.31 8.00 8.15
CA LEU A 175 -10.03 6.63 8.56
C LEU A 175 -11.24 5.86 9.12
N ASP A 176 -12.44 6.41 8.98
CA ASP A 176 -13.69 5.76 9.38
C ASP A 176 -14.15 4.76 8.30
N ARG A 177 -15.02 3.84 8.68
CA ARG A 177 -15.61 2.88 7.76
C ARG A 177 -16.22 3.57 6.53
N SER A 178 -15.80 3.15 5.34
CA SER A 178 -16.26 3.74 4.08
C SER A 178 -16.46 2.70 2.99
N ILE A 179 -17.71 2.39 2.70
CA ILE A 179 -18.07 1.47 1.61
C ILE A 179 -17.63 1.98 0.23
N PRO A 180 -17.75 3.29 -0.12
CA PRO A 180 -17.23 3.78 -1.39
C PRO A 180 -15.74 3.52 -1.60
N PHE A 181 -14.90 3.76 -0.58
CA PHE A 181 -13.46 3.47 -0.66
C PHE A 181 -13.18 1.96 -0.72
N ALA A 182 -13.96 1.14 -0.03
CA ALA A 182 -13.86 -0.32 -0.15
C ALA A 182 -14.15 -0.79 -1.58
N ILE A 183 -15.17 -0.24 -2.23
CA ILE A 183 -15.50 -0.54 -3.64
C ILE A 183 -14.35 -0.12 -4.57
N LEU A 184 -13.77 1.08 -4.39
CA LEU A 184 -12.61 1.52 -5.16
C LEU A 184 -11.42 0.59 -4.99
N ALA A 185 -11.17 0.12 -3.76
CA ALA A 185 -10.12 -0.86 -3.48
C ALA A 185 -10.37 -2.21 -4.16
N VAL A 186 -11.63 -2.69 -4.20
CA VAL A 186 -12.00 -3.92 -4.93
C VAL A 186 -11.79 -3.75 -6.44
N ILE A 187 -12.17 -2.61 -7.00
CA ILE A 187 -11.93 -2.30 -8.43
C ILE A 187 -10.42 -2.33 -8.73
N LEU A 188 -9.61 -1.72 -7.86
CA LEU A 188 -8.16 -1.71 -8.01
C LEU A 188 -7.56 -3.12 -7.88
N ALA A 189 -8.06 -3.94 -6.93
CA ALA A 189 -7.69 -5.34 -6.79
C ALA A 189 -7.99 -6.16 -8.06
N ALA A 190 -9.18 -5.96 -8.63
CA ALA A 190 -9.59 -6.60 -9.88
C ALA A 190 -8.71 -6.16 -11.06
N ALA A 191 -8.37 -4.87 -11.17
CA ALA A 191 -7.49 -4.34 -12.20
C ALA A 191 -6.08 -4.95 -12.11
N PHE A 192 -5.49 -5.01 -10.91
CA PHE A 192 -4.18 -5.64 -10.71
C PHE A 192 -4.22 -7.15 -10.93
N GLY A 193 -5.31 -7.83 -10.54
CA GLY A 193 -5.52 -9.25 -10.82
C GLY A 193 -5.58 -9.54 -12.33
N ALA A 194 -6.34 -8.74 -13.08
CA ALA A 194 -6.42 -8.82 -14.53
C ALA A 194 -5.08 -8.53 -15.21
N ALA A 195 -4.32 -7.54 -14.71
CA ALA A 195 -2.97 -7.26 -15.18
C ALA A 195 -2.03 -8.45 -14.93
N THR A 196 -2.07 -9.05 -13.72
CA THR A 196 -1.30 -10.24 -13.37
C THR A 196 -1.57 -11.40 -14.34
N GLU A 197 -2.83 -11.72 -14.57
CA GLU A 197 -3.24 -12.80 -15.47
C GLU A 197 -2.83 -12.53 -16.92
N THR A 198 -3.00 -11.29 -17.39
CA THR A 198 -2.63 -10.89 -18.74
C THR A 198 -1.12 -10.98 -18.95
N LEU A 199 -0.33 -10.53 -17.97
CA LEU A 199 1.13 -10.60 -18.01
C LEU A 199 1.65 -12.05 -17.93
N ALA A 200 1.00 -12.91 -17.13
CA ALA A 200 1.36 -14.31 -16.99
C ALA A 200 1.20 -15.11 -18.27
N ARG A 201 0.33 -14.67 -19.18
CA ARG A 201 0.12 -15.28 -20.50
C ARG A 201 1.14 -14.84 -21.57
N ARG A 202 1.96 -13.80 -21.27
CA ARG A 202 2.97 -13.31 -22.22
C ARG A 202 4.22 -14.18 -22.22
N ALA A 203 4.95 -14.17 -23.33
CA ALA A 203 6.25 -14.81 -23.43
C ALA A 203 7.22 -14.25 -22.38
N THR A 204 8.02 -15.10 -21.77
CA THR A 204 8.98 -14.72 -20.73
C THR A 204 9.99 -13.70 -21.26
N ARG A 205 10.12 -12.59 -20.55
CA ARG A 205 11.05 -11.49 -20.85
C ARG A 205 11.76 -11.05 -19.57
N PRO A 206 12.92 -10.36 -19.66
CA PRO A 206 13.63 -9.86 -18.51
C PRO A 206 12.73 -8.99 -17.61
N GLY A 207 12.72 -9.27 -16.29
CA GLY A 207 11.93 -8.56 -15.30
C GLY A 207 10.45 -8.97 -15.19
N LEU A 208 9.89 -9.67 -16.20
CA LEU A 208 8.46 -10.02 -16.22
C LEU A 208 8.00 -10.87 -15.01
N PRO A 209 8.76 -11.89 -14.53
CA PRO A 209 8.34 -12.64 -13.34
C PRO A 209 8.20 -11.77 -12.09
N ILE A 210 9.11 -10.81 -11.88
CA ILE A 210 9.04 -9.86 -10.75
C ILE A 210 7.87 -8.90 -10.94
N SER A 211 7.65 -8.41 -12.16
CA SER A 211 6.50 -7.55 -12.47
C SER A 211 5.17 -8.24 -12.20
N ILE A 212 5.02 -9.51 -12.59
CA ILE A 212 3.84 -10.33 -12.29
C ILE A 212 3.64 -10.45 -10.77
N ALA A 213 4.72 -10.70 -10.02
CA ALA A 213 4.67 -10.78 -8.57
C ALA A 213 4.24 -9.45 -7.94
N LEU A 214 4.72 -8.31 -8.45
CA LEU A 214 4.32 -6.97 -7.98
C LEU A 214 2.82 -6.71 -8.22
N PHE A 215 2.29 -6.99 -9.41
CA PHE A 215 0.86 -6.82 -9.69
C PHE A 215 -0.01 -7.78 -8.85
N ALA A 216 0.41 -9.04 -8.68
CA ALA A 216 -0.27 -9.99 -7.80
C ALA A 216 -0.30 -9.50 -6.35
N THR A 217 0.82 -8.97 -5.85
CA THR A 217 0.93 -8.35 -4.54
C THR A 217 0.01 -7.12 -4.42
N GLY A 218 -0.01 -6.29 -5.46
CA GLY A 218 -0.90 -5.14 -5.54
C GLY A 218 -2.37 -5.53 -5.43
N ALA A 219 -2.78 -6.60 -6.11
CA ALA A 219 -4.14 -7.13 -6.02
C ALA A 219 -4.50 -7.56 -4.59
N LEU A 220 -3.61 -8.28 -3.92
CA LEU A 220 -3.81 -8.70 -2.53
C LEU A 220 -3.77 -7.52 -1.56
N GLY A 221 -2.87 -6.55 -1.79
CA GLY A 221 -2.80 -5.31 -1.00
C GLY A 221 -4.08 -4.47 -1.14
N ALA A 222 -4.58 -4.32 -2.36
CA ALA A 222 -5.84 -3.62 -2.62
C ALA A 222 -7.04 -4.34 -1.98
N LEU A 223 -7.07 -5.68 -2.00
CA LEU A 223 -8.10 -6.47 -1.31
C LEU A 223 -8.00 -6.29 0.22
N ALA A 224 -6.79 -6.26 0.79
CA ALA A 224 -6.60 -5.96 2.21
C ALA A 224 -7.13 -4.56 2.57
N LEU A 225 -6.86 -3.55 1.74
CA LEU A 225 -7.42 -2.21 1.92
C LEU A 225 -8.94 -2.21 1.82
N ALA A 226 -9.53 -2.95 0.87
CA ALA A 226 -10.99 -3.08 0.76
C ALA A 226 -11.61 -3.61 2.05
N LEU A 227 -11.02 -4.65 2.62
CA LEU A 227 -11.45 -5.20 3.91
C LEU A 227 -11.27 -4.20 5.04
N THR A 228 -10.14 -3.46 5.06
CA THR A 228 -9.86 -2.42 6.06
C THR A 228 -10.88 -1.29 6.01
N PHE A 229 -11.30 -0.88 4.82
CA PHE A 229 -12.26 0.22 4.62
C PHE A 229 -13.71 -0.20 4.86
N ALA A 230 -14.05 -1.47 4.66
CA ALA A 230 -15.40 -2.00 4.81
C ALA A 230 -15.73 -2.51 6.20
N LEU A 231 -14.73 -3.06 6.91
CA LEU A 231 -14.96 -3.86 8.11
C LEU A 231 -14.61 -3.11 9.38
N GLU A 232 -15.42 -3.32 10.40
CA GLU A 232 -15.14 -2.85 11.75
C GLU A 232 -14.07 -3.70 12.43
N LYS A 233 -13.57 -3.21 13.56
CA LYS A 233 -12.39 -3.66 14.29
C LYS A 233 -12.22 -5.19 14.38
N GLY A 234 -13.20 -5.90 14.89
CA GLY A 234 -13.12 -7.36 15.08
C GLY A 234 -13.12 -8.14 13.77
N TRP A 235 -14.00 -7.81 12.86
CA TRP A 235 -14.13 -8.46 11.56
C TRP A 235 -12.90 -8.28 10.67
N LEU A 236 -12.23 -7.13 10.78
CA LEU A 236 -11.01 -6.87 10.04
C LEU A 236 -9.88 -7.84 10.43
N THR A 237 -9.71 -8.13 11.73
CA THR A 237 -8.71 -9.08 12.22
C THR A 237 -8.95 -10.47 11.64
N ILE A 238 -10.21 -10.93 11.66
CA ILE A 238 -10.62 -12.20 11.07
C ILE A 238 -10.32 -12.23 9.56
N ALA A 239 -10.72 -11.19 8.84
CA ALA A 239 -10.55 -11.11 7.39
C ALA A 239 -9.07 -11.12 6.98
N LEU A 240 -8.20 -10.37 7.67
CA LEU A 240 -6.76 -10.36 7.41
C LEU A 240 -6.09 -11.70 7.74
N ALA A 241 -6.53 -12.40 8.80
CA ALA A 241 -6.04 -13.73 9.14
C ALA A 241 -6.44 -14.76 8.07
N LEU A 242 -7.69 -14.73 7.61
CA LEU A 242 -8.17 -15.57 6.49
C LEU A 242 -7.43 -15.27 5.20
N MET A 243 -7.11 -13.99 4.94
CA MET A 243 -6.34 -13.60 3.77
C MET A 243 -4.88 -14.11 3.83
N SER A 244 -4.25 -14.10 5.03
CA SER A 244 -2.94 -14.72 5.24
C SER A 244 -3.00 -16.22 4.92
N MET A 245 -4.00 -16.94 5.43
CA MET A 245 -4.23 -18.36 5.13
C MET A 245 -4.44 -18.59 3.63
N GLY A 246 -5.29 -17.80 2.98
CA GLY A 246 -5.56 -17.90 1.54
C GLY A 246 -4.30 -17.67 0.70
N THR A 247 -3.47 -16.68 1.08
CA THR A 247 -2.19 -16.38 0.43
C THR A 247 -1.20 -17.55 0.60
N ALA A 248 -1.15 -18.16 1.80
CA ALA A 248 -0.35 -19.36 2.06
C ALA A 248 -0.81 -20.54 1.18
N TRP A 249 -2.12 -20.74 1.03
CA TRP A 249 -2.69 -21.76 0.17
C TRP A 249 -2.35 -21.54 -1.31
N ILE A 250 -2.48 -20.29 -1.81
CA ILE A 250 -2.10 -19.94 -3.19
C ILE A 250 -0.60 -20.18 -3.41
N SER A 251 0.25 -19.85 -2.43
CA SER A 251 1.70 -20.08 -2.53
C SER A 251 2.05 -21.57 -2.66
N MET A 252 1.21 -22.47 -2.14
CA MET A 252 1.36 -23.91 -2.33
C MET A 252 1.05 -24.35 -3.77
N GLN A 253 0.12 -23.68 -4.45
CA GLN A 253 -0.27 -24.01 -5.83
C GLN A 253 0.61 -23.32 -6.86
N ARG A 254 1.03 -22.07 -6.60
CA ARG A 254 1.85 -21.26 -7.50
C ARG A 254 3.23 -21.04 -6.88
N PRO A 255 4.34 -21.45 -7.53
CA PRO A 255 5.69 -21.32 -6.98
C PRO A 255 6.22 -19.88 -7.08
N ILE A 256 5.51 -18.92 -6.48
CA ILE A 256 5.91 -17.53 -6.40
C ILE A 256 6.47 -17.30 -4.98
N PRO A 257 7.80 -17.16 -4.80
CA PRO A 257 8.42 -17.06 -3.47
C PRO A 257 7.87 -15.92 -2.63
N PHE A 258 7.50 -14.80 -3.27
CA PHE A 258 6.97 -13.63 -2.61
C PHE A 258 5.63 -13.88 -1.89
N LEU A 259 4.79 -14.80 -2.37
CA LEU A 259 3.49 -15.10 -1.72
C LEU A 259 3.68 -15.66 -0.30
N ARG A 260 4.77 -16.39 -0.06
CA ARG A 260 5.11 -16.87 1.29
C ARG A 260 5.41 -15.70 2.23
N SER A 261 6.25 -14.77 1.79
CA SER A 261 6.59 -13.57 2.54
C SER A 261 5.35 -12.69 2.77
N LEU A 262 4.46 -12.59 1.79
CA LEU A 262 3.22 -11.84 1.91
C LEU A 262 2.27 -12.44 2.95
N ALA A 263 2.13 -13.77 3.02
CA ALA A 263 1.36 -14.43 4.06
C ALA A 263 1.91 -14.10 5.47
N ALA A 264 3.24 -14.08 5.62
CA ALA A 264 3.90 -13.69 6.85
C ALA A 264 3.71 -12.20 7.19
N ILE A 265 3.78 -11.31 6.20
CA ILE A 265 3.52 -9.87 6.38
C ILE A 265 2.09 -9.65 6.87
N LEU A 266 1.10 -10.31 6.27
CA LEU A 266 -0.30 -10.22 6.70
C LEU A 266 -0.48 -10.74 8.14
N ALA A 267 0.15 -11.86 8.49
CA ALA A 267 0.15 -12.36 9.86
C ALA A 267 0.80 -11.35 10.82
N GLY A 268 1.92 -10.74 10.43
CA GLY A 268 2.59 -9.69 11.19
C GLY A 268 1.70 -8.46 11.42
N ILE A 269 0.97 -8.00 10.39
CA ILE A 269 0.01 -6.90 10.51
C ILE A 269 -1.08 -7.23 11.53
N VAL A 270 -1.62 -8.45 11.52
CA VAL A 270 -2.63 -8.91 12.47
C VAL A 270 -2.08 -8.93 13.89
N VAL A 271 -0.85 -9.38 14.08
CA VAL A 271 -0.16 -9.38 15.39
C VAL A 271 0.10 -7.95 15.87
N LEU A 272 0.62 -7.07 15.02
CA LEU A 272 0.86 -5.66 15.36
C LEU A 272 -0.45 -4.94 15.73
N ARG A 273 -1.55 -5.27 15.05
CA ARG A 273 -2.86 -4.71 15.33
C ARG A 273 -3.33 -5.00 16.76
N ILE A 274 -3.10 -6.21 17.30
CA ILE A 274 -3.43 -6.53 18.69
C ILE A 274 -2.61 -5.69 19.67
N GLY A 275 -1.32 -5.46 19.35
CA GLY A 275 -0.45 -4.61 20.16
C GLY A 275 -0.92 -3.15 20.21
N TYR A 276 -1.44 -2.63 19.09
CA TYR A 276 -1.95 -1.27 18.98
C TYR A 276 -3.38 -1.13 19.55
N GLU A 277 -4.24 -2.12 19.33
CA GLU A 277 -5.63 -2.11 19.76
C GLU A 277 -6.01 -3.45 20.40
N PRO A 278 -5.72 -3.64 21.70
CA PRO A 278 -5.97 -4.91 22.38
C PRO A 278 -7.46 -5.27 22.51
N ARG A 279 -8.38 -4.31 22.36
CA ARG A 279 -9.84 -4.53 22.42
C ARG A 279 -10.43 -4.87 21.05
N ILE A 280 -9.82 -5.79 20.32
CA ILE A 280 -10.25 -6.18 18.95
C ILE A 280 -11.67 -6.75 18.91
N VAL A 281 -12.16 -7.29 20.00
CA VAL A 281 -13.48 -7.97 20.08
C VAL A 281 -14.59 -6.99 20.52
N GLY A 282 -14.24 -5.77 20.96
CA GLY A 282 -15.18 -4.79 21.51
C GLY A 282 -15.62 -5.12 22.94
N ASP A 283 -16.53 -4.32 23.49
CA ASP A 283 -16.97 -4.43 24.89
C ASP A 283 -18.09 -5.48 25.08
N ALA A 284 -18.86 -5.78 24.03
CA ALA A 284 -19.98 -6.74 24.08
C ALA A 284 -19.53 -8.15 23.69
N VAL A 285 -18.86 -8.84 24.60
CA VAL A 285 -18.29 -10.17 24.34
C VAL A 285 -19.34 -11.30 24.36
N GLY A 286 -20.44 -11.13 25.07
CA GLY A 286 -21.44 -12.15 25.36
C GLY A 286 -21.19 -12.86 26.69
N ALA A 287 -22.24 -13.39 27.31
CA ALA A 287 -22.17 -14.01 28.64
C ALA A 287 -21.89 -15.52 28.64
N THR A 288 -21.95 -16.17 27.48
CA THR A 288 -21.79 -17.63 27.36
C THR A 288 -20.31 -18.04 27.43
N PRO A 289 -19.90 -18.93 28.29
CA PRO A 289 -18.54 -19.46 28.32
C PRO A 289 -18.20 -20.17 26.99
N VAL A 290 -17.01 -19.97 26.47
CA VAL A 290 -16.43 -20.54 25.22
C VAL A 290 -17.16 -20.14 23.95
N PHE A 291 -18.50 -20.15 23.89
CA PHE A 291 -19.27 -19.73 22.71
C PHE A 291 -19.64 -18.26 22.79
N ASN A 292 -18.66 -17.42 22.72
CA ASN A 292 -18.76 -15.96 22.80
C ASN A 292 -17.96 -15.30 21.66
N TRP A 293 -17.89 -13.97 21.66
CA TRP A 293 -17.20 -13.22 20.62
C TRP A 293 -15.66 -13.38 20.64
N LEU A 294 -15.08 -13.83 21.78
CA LEU A 294 -13.65 -14.14 21.87
C LEU A 294 -13.26 -15.33 20.99
N LEU A 295 -14.12 -16.36 20.94
CA LEU A 295 -13.89 -17.51 20.05
C LEU A 295 -13.81 -17.10 18.58
N TRP A 296 -14.65 -16.15 18.16
CA TRP A 296 -14.61 -15.63 16.79
C TRP A 296 -13.40 -14.71 16.56
N GLY A 297 -13.18 -13.78 17.47
CA GLY A 297 -12.12 -12.75 17.32
C GLY A 297 -10.69 -13.27 17.44
N TYR A 298 -10.46 -14.30 18.27
CA TYR A 298 -9.14 -14.90 18.48
C TYR A 298 -9.04 -16.32 17.91
N GLY A 299 -10.12 -17.10 17.96
CA GLY A 299 -10.11 -18.51 17.53
C GLY A 299 -10.03 -18.66 16.00
N ILE A 300 -10.78 -17.87 15.23
CA ILE A 300 -10.67 -17.92 13.76
C ILE A 300 -9.28 -17.49 13.28
N PRO A 301 -8.67 -16.40 13.76
CA PRO A 301 -7.28 -16.08 13.43
C PRO A 301 -6.30 -17.20 13.83
N ALA A 302 -6.41 -17.79 15.01
CA ALA A 302 -5.57 -18.90 15.43
C ALA A 302 -5.67 -20.07 14.45
N LEU A 303 -6.90 -20.51 14.12
CA LEU A 303 -7.14 -21.58 13.16
C LEU A 303 -6.61 -21.25 11.77
N SER A 304 -6.78 -19.99 11.32
CA SER A 304 -6.29 -19.53 10.04
C SER A 304 -4.75 -19.60 9.96
N PHE A 305 -4.05 -19.18 11.01
CA PHE A 305 -2.60 -19.24 11.05
C PHE A 305 -2.07 -20.67 11.18
N TRP A 306 -2.72 -21.54 11.96
CA TRP A 306 -2.35 -22.96 11.99
C TRP A 306 -2.54 -23.64 10.64
N THR A 307 -3.64 -23.37 9.96
CA THR A 307 -3.90 -23.89 8.61
C THR A 307 -2.91 -23.30 7.58
N GLY A 308 -2.64 -21.99 7.68
CA GLY A 308 -1.65 -21.32 6.84
C GLY A 308 -0.23 -21.87 7.02
N SER A 309 0.18 -22.12 8.28
CA SER A 309 1.48 -22.74 8.58
C SER A 309 1.59 -24.15 8.01
N TYR A 310 0.52 -24.94 8.09
CA TYR A 310 0.46 -26.26 7.46
C TYR A 310 0.69 -26.20 5.95
N PHE A 311 0.11 -25.22 5.25
CA PHE A 311 0.34 -25.04 3.81
C PHE A 311 1.78 -24.60 3.52
N LEU A 312 2.33 -23.66 4.29
CA LEU A 312 3.71 -23.18 4.11
C LEU A 312 4.75 -24.27 4.40
N ARG A 313 4.53 -25.10 5.42
CA ARG A 313 5.44 -26.19 5.83
C ARG A 313 5.67 -27.21 4.73
N ARG A 314 4.70 -27.42 3.83
CA ARG A 314 4.83 -28.35 2.70
C ARG A 314 5.91 -27.98 1.69
N ARG A 315 6.39 -26.74 1.69
CA ARG A 315 7.40 -26.24 0.76
C ARG A 315 8.74 -25.87 1.40
N GLY A 316 8.86 -25.96 2.71
CA GLY A 316 10.11 -25.73 3.43
C GLY A 316 9.94 -25.02 4.75
N ASP A 317 10.99 -25.08 5.58
CA ASP A 317 11.10 -24.38 6.87
C ASP A 317 11.89 -23.09 6.66
N ASP A 318 11.18 -21.97 6.58
CA ASP A 318 11.74 -20.66 6.31
C ASP A 318 11.18 -19.58 7.28
N ALA A 319 11.69 -18.37 7.21
CA ALA A 319 11.24 -17.26 8.04
C ALA A 319 9.73 -16.97 7.91
N PRO A 320 9.10 -16.98 6.72
CA PRO A 320 7.65 -16.86 6.58
C PRO A 320 6.85 -17.90 7.37
N LEU A 321 7.25 -19.17 7.33
CA LEU A 321 6.60 -20.23 8.11
C LEU A 321 6.66 -19.91 9.60
N ARG A 322 7.85 -19.61 10.12
CA ARG A 322 8.05 -19.33 11.55
C ARG A 322 7.25 -18.12 12.03
N THR A 323 7.12 -17.10 11.19
CA THR A 323 6.29 -15.92 11.50
C THR A 323 4.83 -16.29 11.64
N VAL A 324 4.26 -17.09 10.71
CA VAL A 324 2.87 -17.52 10.75
C VAL A 324 2.63 -18.46 11.92
N GLU A 325 3.56 -19.36 12.25
CA GLU A 325 3.49 -20.22 13.42
C GLU A 325 3.52 -19.44 14.73
N SER A 326 4.39 -18.42 14.83
CA SER A 326 4.43 -17.55 16.00
C SER A 326 3.10 -16.81 16.20
N ALA A 327 2.49 -16.34 15.11
CA ALA A 327 1.16 -15.75 15.16
C ALA A 327 0.08 -16.77 15.61
N ALA A 328 0.13 -18.01 15.10
CA ALA A 328 -0.79 -19.07 15.50
C ALA A 328 -0.70 -19.38 17.01
N ILE A 329 0.51 -19.50 17.53
CA ILE A 329 0.76 -19.73 18.97
C ILE A 329 0.23 -18.55 19.79
N LEU A 330 0.58 -17.31 19.39
CA LEU A 330 0.15 -16.10 20.09
C LEU A 330 -1.38 -16.01 20.18
N PHE A 331 -2.10 -16.21 19.06
CA PHE A 331 -3.56 -16.14 19.06
C PHE A 331 -4.21 -17.28 19.86
N THR A 332 -3.60 -18.48 19.88
CA THR A 332 -4.05 -19.58 20.70
C THR A 332 -3.91 -19.28 22.20
N VAL A 333 -2.75 -18.72 22.59
CA VAL A 333 -2.51 -18.32 23.99
C VAL A 333 -3.43 -17.18 24.41
N LEU A 334 -3.63 -16.17 23.54
CA LEU A 334 -4.53 -15.06 23.81
C LEU A 334 -5.98 -15.55 23.95
N LEU A 335 -6.44 -16.45 23.09
CA LEU A 335 -7.77 -17.05 23.20
C LEU A 335 -7.93 -17.74 24.57
N ALA A 336 -7.01 -18.61 24.94
CA ALA A 336 -7.08 -19.34 26.22
C ALA A 336 -7.06 -18.36 27.42
N PHE A 337 -6.17 -17.35 27.38
CA PHE A 337 -6.09 -16.36 28.44
C PHE A 337 -7.37 -15.53 28.57
N MET A 338 -7.93 -15.07 27.45
CA MET A 338 -9.13 -14.25 27.44
C MET A 338 -10.37 -15.05 27.84
N GLU A 339 -10.47 -16.34 27.46
CA GLU A 339 -11.57 -17.21 27.89
C GLU A 339 -11.52 -17.50 29.40
N ILE A 340 -10.33 -17.73 29.94
CA ILE A 340 -10.16 -17.93 31.40
C ILE A 340 -10.57 -16.63 32.12
N ARG A 341 -10.11 -15.48 31.68
CA ARG A 341 -10.47 -14.20 32.26
C ARG A 341 -11.98 -13.91 32.16
N HIS A 342 -12.59 -14.23 31.03
CA HIS A 342 -14.03 -14.14 30.82
C HIS A 342 -14.82 -15.00 31.83
N ALA A 343 -14.40 -16.24 32.00
CA ALA A 343 -15.02 -17.15 32.94
C ALA A 343 -14.86 -16.72 34.41
N MET A 344 -13.69 -16.17 34.77
CA MET A 344 -13.43 -15.68 36.14
C MET A 344 -14.19 -14.39 36.48
N ASN A 345 -14.44 -13.53 35.48
CA ASN A 345 -15.07 -12.20 35.70
C ASN A 345 -16.57 -12.19 35.31
N GLY A 346 -17.23 -13.36 35.23
CA GLY A 346 -18.66 -13.42 34.96
C GLY A 346 -19.10 -12.77 33.63
N GLY A 347 -18.25 -12.86 32.61
CA GLY A 347 -18.54 -12.31 31.28
C GLY A 347 -17.94 -10.94 30.98
N ASN A 348 -17.35 -10.26 31.94
CA ASN A 348 -16.71 -8.95 31.74
C ASN A 348 -15.18 -9.10 31.64
N VAL A 349 -14.66 -9.14 30.40
CA VAL A 349 -13.23 -9.36 30.13
C VAL A 349 -12.36 -8.13 30.46
N TYR A 350 -12.93 -6.94 30.46
CA TYR A 350 -12.20 -5.67 30.59
C TYR A 350 -12.46 -4.96 31.94
N SER A 351 -13.17 -5.57 32.87
CA SER A 351 -13.30 -5.00 34.22
C SER A 351 -11.95 -5.02 34.90
N ASP A 352 -11.56 -3.87 35.44
CA ASP A 352 -10.45 -3.80 36.38
C ASP A 352 -10.89 -4.63 37.62
N SER A 353 -10.16 -5.69 37.89
CA SER A 353 -10.31 -6.42 39.15
C SER A 353 -9.82 -5.48 40.26
N SER A 354 -10.78 -4.84 40.94
CA SER A 354 -10.51 -4.13 42.20
C SER A 354 -9.97 -5.10 43.25
#